data_bbecbff454dc64ea631bfed0a6a795d5
#
_entry.id   bbecbff454dc64ea631bfed0a6a795d5
#
_cell.length_a   1.000
_cell.length_b   1.000
_cell.length_c   1.000
_cell.angle_alpha   90.00
_cell.angle_beta   90.00
_cell.angle_gamma   90.00
#
_symmetry.space_group_name_H-M   'P 1'
#
loop_
_entity.id
_entity.type
_entity.pdbx_description
1 polymer ?
#
loop_
_entity_poly.entity_id
_entity_poly.type
_entity_poly.pdbx_seq_one_letter_code
_entity_poly.pdbx_strand_id
1 'polypeptide(L)'
;MKIHSVKFNFAMNMLLTVSNFLFPLITFPYVSRVLSPIGTGKVAFAYSIVSYFSIFAAFGVANYGIRACAQVRDDKEKLSKTVQEILLINMILMSFVYVVYFLGIVFVPELKVEKTLFLISGLNILFTIVGVEWLYKGIEQYFYITIRSIIFKFIAFVLVFTCVKTESDYSGYAFIIIFATVGSGFVNLYNLRKIITIKYFSNYDFKRHLKPMMTFFITTIAVTFYVNVSVALLGFIQGNEEVGYYNAAYRIKDVMVSIVTSLGAVLLPRLSYYIENNMWDKFNDILSKSTQFIFILSLPLVVFCILFAKPSVLILAGSAYLGSIIPLQVLALIIFIVGLSNLTGIQMLIPLKKEKYLCYSVVIAAVINMLLNLILIPEYGAIGAAVSVMVAEASILIYQIYILRAYSQVLFSGVSYMRIIMALALAIIVSIWLNINLNYNETIVFLVSASLFFICYLGVLLLSKEPFIFTILNQIRSKLTKN
;
A
#
# COMPACT_ATOMS: atom_id res chain seq x y z
N MET A 1 26.46 13.83 14.27
CA MET A 1 25.73 12.55 14.02
C MET A 1 26.45 11.76 12.93
N LYS A 2 26.48 10.41 13.01
CA LYS A 2 27.11 9.61 11.96
C LYS A 2 26.10 9.43 10.81
N ILE A 3 26.36 10.08 9.67
CA ILE A 3 25.56 9.89 8.44
C ILE A 3 26.13 8.69 7.71
N HIS A 4 25.29 7.71 7.45
CA HIS A 4 25.67 6.52 6.69
C HIS A 4 25.63 6.80 5.18
N SER A 5 26.24 5.90 4.39
CA SER A 5 26.24 6.04 2.93
C SER A 5 24.79 5.97 2.38
N VAL A 6 24.56 6.63 1.25
CA VAL A 6 23.25 6.63 0.57
C VAL A 6 22.77 5.20 0.28
N LYS A 7 23.69 4.30 -0.12
CA LYS A 7 23.37 2.87 -0.37
C LYS A 7 22.89 2.17 0.90
N PHE A 8 23.52 2.45 2.03
CA PHE A 8 23.12 1.87 3.32
C PHE A 8 21.74 2.40 3.76
N ASN A 9 21.54 3.72 3.68
CA ASN A 9 20.25 4.35 4.00
C ASN A 9 19.12 3.81 3.11
N PHE A 10 19.38 3.60 1.82
CA PHE A 10 18.43 2.98 0.90
C PHE A 10 18.09 1.55 1.32
N ALA A 11 19.10 0.72 1.65
CA ALA A 11 18.86 -0.65 2.12
C ALA A 11 18.05 -0.68 3.42
N MET A 12 18.33 0.20 4.37
CA MET A 12 17.57 0.31 5.62
C MET A 12 16.12 0.75 5.38
N ASN A 13 15.89 1.74 4.52
CA ASN A 13 14.53 2.17 4.16
C ASN A 13 13.76 1.06 3.42
N MET A 14 14.42 0.32 2.55
CA MET A 14 13.82 -0.84 1.87
C MET A 14 13.43 -1.93 2.89
N LEU A 15 14.32 -2.25 3.84
CA LEU A 15 14.04 -3.21 4.90
C LEU A 15 12.85 -2.77 5.78
N LEU A 16 12.79 -1.48 6.13
CA LEU A 16 11.67 -0.89 6.85
C LEU A 16 10.36 -1.06 6.06
N THR A 17 10.38 -0.75 4.77
CA THR A 17 9.20 -0.86 3.89
C THR A 17 8.75 -2.31 3.76
N VAL A 18 9.66 -3.24 3.48
CA VAL A 18 9.34 -4.69 3.40
C VAL A 18 8.75 -5.19 4.72
N SER A 19 9.29 -4.74 5.86
CA SER A 19 8.76 -5.13 7.17
C SER A 19 7.31 -4.67 7.39
N ASN A 20 6.87 -3.56 6.79
CA ASN A 20 5.50 -3.06 6.91
C ASN A 20 4.47 -4.00 6.24
N PHE A 21 4.88 -4.76 5.23
CA PHE A 21 4.04 -5.75 4.55
C PHE A 21 4.19 -7.15 5.13
N LEU A 22 5.42 -7.54 5.46
CA LEU A 22 5.73 -8.91 5.87
C LEU A 22 5.06 -9.30 7.19
N PHE A 23 5.10 -8.43 8.21
CA PHE A 23 4.51 -8.74 9.52
C PHE A 23 2.99 -8.93 9.44
N PRO A 24 2.21 -8.00 8.84
CA PRO A 24 0.77 -8.22 8.63
C PRO A 24 0.46 -9.46 7.79
N LEU A 25 1.28 -9.76 6.77
CA LEU A 25 1.06 -10.92 5.90
C LEU A 25 1.20 -12.25 6.67
N ILE A 26 2.21 -12.37 7.55
CA ILE A 26 2.43 -13.58 8.34
C ILE A 26 1.38 -13.72 9.45
N THR A 27 0.96 -12.61 10.07
CA THR A 27 -0.01 -12.65 11.17
C THR A 27 -1.45 -12.84 10.68
N PHE A 28 -1.77 -12.38 9.46
CA PHE A 28 -3.13 -12.38 8.93
C PHE A 28 -3.79 -13.78 8.92
N PRO A 29 -3.13 -14.88 8.47
CA PRO A 29 -3.74 -16.22 8.49
C PRO A 29 -4.13 -16.70 9.88
N TYR A 30 -3.40 -16.31 10.91
CA TYR A 30 -3.74 -16.62 12.28
C TYR A 30 -4.90 -15.75 12.79
N VAL A 31 -4.74 -14.44 12.64
CA VAL A 31 -5.70 -13.45 13.14
C VAL A 31 -7.09 -13.62 12.50
N SER A 32 -7.15 -13.89 11.19
CA SER A 32 -8.41 -14.11 10.49
C SER A 32 -9.17 -15.32 11.02
N ARG A 33 -8.47 -16.41 11.34
CA ARG A 33 -9.10 -17.61 11.90
C ARG A 33 -9.58 -17.43 13.33
N VAL A 34 -8.86 -16.61 14.13
CA VAL A 34 -9.22 -16.38 15.54
C VAL A 34 -10.33 -15.34 15.67
N LEU A 35 -10.21 -14.21 14.96
CA LEU A 35 -11.13 -13.08 15.14
C LEU A 35 -12.38 -13.12 14.25
N SER A 36 -12.45 -14.05 13.29
CA SER A 36 -13.50 -14.12 12.27
C SER A 36 -13.63 -12.85 11.39
N PRO A 37 -14.50 -12.83 10.36
CA PRO A 37 -14.73 -11.63 9.54
C PRO A 37 -15.23 -10.44 10.35
N ILE A 38 -16.10 -10.68 11.34
CA ILE A 38 -16.68 -9.63 12.17
C ILE A 38 -15.58 -8.91 12.99
N GLY A 39 -14.73 -9.67 13.68
CA GLY A 39 -13.67 -9.08 14.51
C GLY A 39 -12.62 -8.33 13.69
N THR A 40 -12.15 -8.92 12.57
CA THR A 40 -11.20 -8.22 11.69
C THR A 40 -11.83 -7.04 10.98
N GLY A 41 -13.13 -7.12 10.65
CA GLY A 41 -13.90 -6.03 10.09
C GLY A 41 -14.05 -4.85 11.03
N LYS A 42 -14.37 -5.10 12.31
CA LYS A 42 -14.41 -4.04 13.36
C LYS A 42 -13.08 -3.28 13.43
N VAL A 43 -11.96 -4.00 13.46
CA VAL A 43 -10.63 -3.37 13.52
C VAL A 43 -10.33 -2.59 12.23
N ALA A 44 -10.65 -3.12 11.06
CA ALA A 44 -10.46 -2.44 9.79
C ALA A 44 -11.34 -1.19 9.65
N PHE A 45 -12.59 -1.26 10.07
CA PHE A 45 -13.50 -0.12 10.11
C PHE A 45 -12.99 0.98 11.04
N ALA A 46 -12.63 0.62 12.28
CA ALA A 46 -12.06 1.58 13.22
C ALA A 46 -10.79 2.24 12.68
N TYR A 47 -9.89 1.45 12.05
CA TYR A 47 -8.69 1.98 11.43
C TYR A 47 -8.99 2.94 10.27
N SER A 48 -9.99 2.64 9.44
CA SER A 48 -10.38 3.52 8.33
C SER A 48 -10.86 4.89 8.83
N ILE A 49 -11.69 4.92 9.88
CA ILE A 49 -12.18 6.17 10.49
C ILE A 49 -11.03 6.95 11.12
N VAL A 50 -10.21 6.28 11.96
CA VAL A 50 -9.06 6.91 12.62
C VAL A 50 -8.05 7.47 11.62
N SER A 51 -7.90 6.83 10.45
CA SER A 51 -6.98 7.31 9.42
C SER A 51 -7.36 8.70 8.88
N TYR A 52 -8.66 8.99 8.74
CA TYR A 52 -9.12 10.34 8.37
C TYR A 52 -8.74 11.38 9.42
N PHE A 53 -9.04 11.10 10.68
CA PHE A 53 -8.65 12.00 11.77
C PHE A 53 -7.13 12.18 11.85
N SER A 54 -6.37 11.11 11.68
CA SER A 54 -4.90 11.15 11.71
C SER A 54 -4.32 12.06 10.63
N ILE A 55 -4.91 12.14 9.44
CA ILE A 55 -4.45 13.04 8.38
C ILE A 55 -4.68 14.50 8.74
N PHE A 56 -5.86 14.81 9.28
CA PHE A 56 -6.14 16.18 9.75
C PHE A 56 -5.18 16.57 10.88
N ALA A 57 -4.89 15.64 11.81
CA ALA A 57 -3.92 15.87 12.88
C ALA A 57 -2.49 16.05 12.36
N ALA A 58 -2.09 15.25 11.36
CA ALA A 58 -0.75 15.31 10.77
C ALA A 58 -0.56 16.53 9.85
N PHE A 59 -1.61 17.03 9.21
CA PHE A 59 -1.64 18.24 8.36
C PHE A 59 -0.44 18.38 7.41
N GLY A 60 -0.04 17.29 6.76
CA GLY A 60 1.09 17.27 5.81
C GLY A 60 2.48 17.29 6.46
N VAL A 61 2.59 17.23 7.78
CA VAL A 61 3.87 17.25 8.52
C VAL A 61 4.80 16.13 8.08
N ALA A 62 4.28 14.93 7.76
CA ALA A 62 5.11 13.78 7.42
C ALA A 62 6.08 14.05 6.25
N ASN A 63 5.60 14.68 5.19
CA ASN A 63 6.40 15.00 4.00
C ASN A 63 7.10 16.35 4.12
N TYR A 64 6.41 17.36 4.64
CA TYR A 64 6.97 18.68 4.84
C TYR A 64 8.13 18.65 5.83
N GLY A 65 7.97 17.98 6.97
CA GLY A 65 8.97 17.88 8.03
C GLY A 65 10.29 17.26 7.56
N ILE A 66 10.23 16.23 6.70
CA ILE A 66 11.43 15.64 6.08
C ILE A 66 12.21 16.72 5.34
N ARG A 67 11.52 17.48 4.46
CA ARG A 67 12.15 18.55 3.67
C ARG A 67 12.68 19.68 4.55
N ALA A 68 11.87 20.14 5.49
CA ALA A 68 12.25 21.26 6.37
C ALA A 68 13.46 20.92 7.26
N CYS A 69 13.51 19.70 7.82
CA CYS A 69 14.65 19.26 8.61
C CYS A 69 15.92 19.04 7.77
N ALA A 70 15.77 18.46 6.57
CA ALA A 70 16.91 18.24 5.68
C ALA A 70 17.61 19.56 5.30
N GLN A 71 16.84 20.62 5.09
CA GLN A 71 17.38 21.95 4.74
C GLN A 71 18.22 22.62 5.84
N VAL A 72 17.99 22.25 7.10
CA VAL A 72 18.66 22.88 8.27
C VAL A 72 19.44 21.88 9.12
N ARG A 73 19.67 20.67 8.64
CA ARG A 73 20.23 19.55 9.42
C ARG A 73 21.63 19.80 9.98
N ASP A 74 22.42 20.63 9.31
CA ASP A 74 23.80 20.93 9.70
C ASP A 74 23.90 22.03 10.78
N ASP A 75 22.80 22.76 11.03
CA ASP A 75 22.72 23.80 12.07
C ASP A 75 21.76 23.33 13.18
N LYS A 76 22.33 22.90 14.30
CA LYS A 76 21.59 22.35 15.43
C LYS A 76 20.55 23.33 16.01
N GLU A 77 20.84 24.62 16.00
CA GLU A 77 19.94 25.64 16.54
C GLU A 77 18.74 25.85 15.62
N LYS A 78 18.99 26.03 14.32
CA LYS A 78 17.91 26.12 13.32
C LYS A 78 17.07 24.83 13.23
N LEU A 79 17.71 23.66 13.32
CA LEU A 79 17.02 22.38 13.37
C LEU A 79 16.11 22.30 14.60
N SER A 80 16.63 22.67 15.77
CA SER A 80 15.86 22.65 17.02
C SER A 80 14.64 23.57 16.96
N LYS A 81 14.82 24.79 16.45
CA LYS A 81 13.74 25.76 16.25
C LYS A 81 12.69 25.23 15.27
N THR A 82 13.11 24.75 14.10
CA THR A 82 12.20 24.21 13.06
C THR A 82 11.40 23.02 13.58
N VAL A 83 12.04 22.10 14.30
CA VAL A 83 11.37 20.94 14.89
C VAL A 83 10.33 21.35 15.94
N GLN A 84 10.68 22.32 16.81
CA GLN A 84 9.75 22.81 17.83
C GLN A 84 8.56 23.53 17.21
N GLU A 85 8.77 24.37 16.18
CA GLU A 85 7.69 25.05 15.45
C GLU A 85 6.71 24.05 14.85
N ILE A 86 7.22 23.03 14.14
CA ILE A 86 6.39 21.98 13.53
C ILE A 86 5.65 21.16 14.59
N LEU A 87 6.33 20.78 15.68
CA LEU A 87 5.70 20.03 16.76
C LEU A 87 4.60 20.80 17.46
N LEU A 88 4.78 22.11 17.71
CA LEU A 88 3.77 22.96 18.32
C LEU A 88 2.53 23.11 17.43
N ILE A 89 2.70 23.34 16.13
CA ILE A 89 1.60 23.37 15.17
C ILE A 89 0.84 22.03 15.20
N ASN A 90 1.58 20.92 15.12
CA ASN A 90 1.00 19.60 15.09
C ASN A 90 0.27 19.25 16.40
N MET A 91 0.80 19.68 17.55
CA MET A 91 0.18 19.50 18.86
C MET A 91 -1.17 20.22 18.97
N ILE A 92 -1.25 21.46 18.50
CA ILE A 92 -2.50 22.24 18.51
C ILE A 92 -3.55 21.57 17.59
N LEU A 93 -3.16 21.20 16.37
CA LEU A 93 -4.06 20.54 15.42
C LEU A 93 -4.54 19.19 15.94
N MET A 94 -3.62 18.37 16.48
CA MET A 94 -3.97 17.08 17.05
C MET A 94 -4.95 17.22 18.22
N SER A 95 -4.73 18.18 19.13
CA SER A 95 -5.62 18.41 20.26
C SER A 95 -7.03 18.75 19.79
N PHE A 96 -7.15 19.63 18.78
CA PHE A 96 -8.44 19.97 18.18
C PHE A 96 -9.10 18.74 17.52
N VAL A 97 -8.35 18.01 16.70
CA VAL A 97 -8.84 16.82 15.99
C VAL A 97 -9.25 15.73 16.99
N TYR A 98 -8.49 15.57 18.08
CA TYR A 98 -8.79 14.56 19.10
C TYR A 98 -10.11 14.87 19.84
N VAL A 99 -10.38 16.15 20.10
CA VAL A 99 -11.67 16.60 20.68
C VAL A 99 -12.81 16.25 19.73
N VAL A 100 -12.68 16.60 18.43
CA VAL A 100 -13.72 16.28 17.43
C VAL A 100 -13.91 14.77 17.28
N TYR A 101 -12.83 13.99 17.30
CA TYR A 101 -12.87 12.54 17.28
C TYR A 101 -13.62 11.97 18.50
N PHE A 102 -13.31 12.47 19.70
CA PHE A 102 -13.98 12.05 20.93
C PHE A 102 -15.47 12.38 20.91
N LEU A 103 -15.85 13.57 20.43
CA LEU A 103 -17.26 13.93 20.23
C LEU A 103 -17.92 12.96 19.23
N GLY A 104 -17.23 12.58 18.15
CA GLY A 104 -17.72 11.57 17.20
C GLY A 104 -18.04 10.24 17.88
N ILE A 105 -17.17 9.74 18.78
CA ILE A 105 -17.43 8.49 19.54
C ILE A 105 -18.66 8.62 20.44
N VAL A 106 -18.93 9.80 20.99
CA VAL A 106 -20.07 10.01 21.90
C VAL A 106 -21.40 10.13 21.15
N PHE A 107 -21.40 10.83 20.00
CA PHE A 107 -22.63 11.21 19.31
C PHE A 107 -23.00 10.30 18.13
N VAL A 108 -22.04 9.61 17.51
CA VAL A 108 -22.32 8.70 16.37
C VAL A 108 -22.63 7.31 16.91
N PRO A 109 -23.86 6.77 16.67
CA PRO A 109 -24.30 5.49 17.24
C PRO A 109 -23.37 4.33 16.89
N GLU A 110 -22.91 4.22 15.65
CA GLU A 110 -22.04 3.14 15.15
C GLU A 110 -20.67 3.13 15.85
N LEU A 111 -20.14 4.32 16.19
CA LEU A 111 -18.88 4.45 16.92
C LEU A 111 -19.06 4.19 18.42
N LYS A 112 -20.22 4.53 18.95
CA LYS A 112 -20.55 4.35 20.37
C LYS A 112 -20.65 2.88 20.74
N VAL A 113 -21.18 2.02 19.86
CA VAL A 113 -21.31 0.55 20.11
C VAL A 113 -19.94 -0.07 20.40
N GLU A 114 -18.91 0.32 19.67
CA GLU A 114 -17.54 -0.20 19.80
C GLU A 114 -16.61 0.82 20.48
N LYS A 115 -17.12 1.55 21.49
CA LYS A 115 -16.40 2.67 22.14
C LYS A 115 -14.98 2.29 22.56
N THR A 116 -14.77 1.13 23.15
CA THR A 116 -13.45 0.68 23.61
C THR A 116 -12.47 0.53 22.43
N LEU A 117 -12.92 -0.08 21.33
CA LEU A 117 -12.11 -0.24 20.12
C LEU A 117 -11.72 1.11 19.53
N PHE A 118 -12.69 2.05 19.43
CA PHE A 118 -12.39 3.39 18.90
C PHE A 118 -11.50 4.20 19.83
N LEU A 119 -11.64 4.11 21.15
CA LEU A 119 -10.72 4.77 22.09
C LEU A 119 -9.30 4.24 21.94
N ILE A 120 -9.13 2.93 21.86
CA ILE A 120 -7.82 2.31 21.61
C ILE A 120 -7.28 2.75 20.24
N SER A 121 -8.08 2.64 19.19
CA SER A 121 -7.67 3.01 17.83
C SER A 121 -7.30 4.48 17.72
N GLY A 122 -7.97 5.36 18.45
CA GLY A 122 -7.69 6.79 18.53
C GLY A 122 -6.29 7.13 19.05
N LEU A 123 -5.64 6.23 19.80
CA LEU A 123 -4.24 6.41 20.18
C LEU A 123 -3.30 6.57 18.97
N ASN A 124 -3.70 6.05 17.80
CA ASN A 124 -2.94 6.23 16.56
C ASN A 124 -2.85 7.71 16.13
N ILE A 125 -3.85 8.53 16.46
CA ILE A 125 -3.83 9.98 16.21
C ILE A 125 -2.68 10.63 16.97
N LEU A 126 -2.39 10.17 18.20
CA LEU A 126 -1.26 10.64 18.99
C LEU A 126 0.08 10.34 18.34
N PHE A 127 0.17 9.26 17.54
CA PHE A 127 1.39 8.91 16.81
C PHE A 127 1.82 10.00 15.83
N THR A 128 0.91 10.82 15.34
CA THR A 128 1.23 11.94 14.44
C THR A 128 2.23 12.92 15.07
N ILE A 129 2.20 13.07 16.41
CA ILE A 129 3.15 13.87 17.16
C ILE A 129 4.31 13.02 17.68
N VAL A 130 4.00 11.94 18.39
CA VAL A 130 4.98 11.12 19.09
C VAL A 130 5.94 10.41 18.12
N GLY A 131 5.45 10.08 16.92
CA GLY A 131 6.22 9.37 15.90
C GLY A 131 7.49 10.08 15.47
N VAL A 132 7.43 11.38 15.23
CA VAL A 132 8.55 12.27 14.80
C VAL A 132 9.47 11.64 13.74
N GLU A 133 8.99 10.64 12.98
CA GLU A 133 9.80 9.92 11.98
C GLU A 133 10.31 10.83 10.87
N TRP A 134 9.56 11.88 10.55
CA TRP A 134 9.93 12.87 9.55
C TRP A 134 11.26 13.57 9.89
N LEU A 135 11.55 13.81 11.19
CA LEU A 135 12.85 14.35 11.61
C LEU A 135 13.97 13.35 11.32
N TYR A 136 13.82 12.09 11.77
CA TYR A 136 14.85 11.07 11.58
C TYR A 136 15.11 10.77 10.10
N LYS A 137 14.08 10.80 9.26
CA LYS A 137 14.22 10.69 7.80
C LYS A 137 14.94 11.90 7.22
N GLY A 138 14.60 13.13 7.69
CA GLY A 138 15.23 14.37 7.24
C GLY A 138 16.72 14.46 7.58
N ILE A 139 17.14 13.88 8.72
CA ILE A 139 18.56 13.82 9.12
C ILE A 139 19.25 12.49 8.75
N GLU A 140 18.61 11.68 7.88
CA GLU A 140 19.13 10.43 7.35
C GLU A 140 19.47 9.35 8.40
N GLN A 141 18.74 9.27 9.51
CA GLN A 141 18.92 8.26 10.57
C GLN A 141 18.09 6.99 10.30
N TYR A 142 18.13 6.46 9.07
CA TYR A 142 17.35 5.31 8.64
C TYR A 142 17.65 4.04 9.43
N PHE A 143 18.91 3.80 9.81
CA PHE A 143 19.28 2.65 10.63
C PHE A 143 18.50 2.62 11.94
N TYR A 144 18.48 3.75 12.66
CA TYR A 144 17.79 3.85 13.94
C TYR A 144 16.29 3.57 13.82
N ILE A 145 15.60 4.25 12.90
CA ILE A 145 14.14 4.06 12.74
C ILE A 145 13.79 2.66 12.26
N THR A 146 14.63 2.03 11.42
CA THR A 146 14.40 0.68 10.91
C THR A 146 14.54 -0.36 12.01
N ILE A 147 15.64 -0.39 12.72
CA ILE A 147 15.87 -1.39 13.78
C ILE A 147 14.82 -1.27 14.88
N ARG A 148 14.57 -0.06 15.34
CA ARG A 148 13.51 0.20 16.32
C ARG A 148 12.15 -0.31 15.83
N SER A 149 11.74 0.05 14.61
CA SER A 149 10.44 -0.36 14.06
C SER A 149 10.33 -1.89 13.97
N ILE A 150 11.40 -2.58 13.56
CA ILE A 150 11.43 -4.04 13.46
C ILE A 150 11.30 -4.68 14.85
N ILE A 151 11.99 -4.13 15.86
CA ILE A 151 11.89 -4.66 17.23
C ILE A 151 10.44 -4.56 17.74
N PHE A 152 9.78 -3.41 17.61
CA PHE A 152 8.39 -3.25 18.05
C PHE A 152 7.42 -4.13 17.27
N LYS A 153 7.63 -4.31 15.98
CA LYS A 153 6.83 -5.23 15.16
C LYS A 153 7.04 -6.68 15.58
N PHE A 154 8.28 -7.07 15.89
CA PHE A 154 8.55 -8.40 16.39
C PHE A 154 7.90 -8.68 17.74
N ILE A 155 7.92 -7.68 18.67
CA ILE A 155 7.18 -7.77 19.93
C ILE A 155 5.67 -7.90 19.65
N ALA A 156 5.12 -7.07 18.77
CA ALA A 156 3.70 -7.16 18.38
C ALA A 156 3.37 -8.51 17.75
N PHE A 157 4.26 -9.06 16.90
CA PHE A 157 4.12 -10.38 16.34
C PHE A 157 3.98 -11.46 17.44
N VAL A 158 4.86 -11.46 18.43
CA VAL A 158 4.79 -12.40 19.56
C VAL A 158 3.50 -12.19 20.36
N LEU A 159 3.13 -10.93 20.64
CA LEU A 159 1.90 -10.60 21.38
C LEU A 159 0.63 -11.05 20.64
N VAL A 160 0.58 -10.98 19.32
CA VAL A 160 -0.56 -11.48 18.55
C VAL A 160 -0.78 -12.96 18.82
N PHE A 161 0.27 -13.79 18.75
CA PHE A 161 0.15 -15.24 18.95
C PHE A 161 -0.08 -15.63 20.42
N THR A 162 0.32 -14.81 21.37
CA THR A 162 0.15 -15.10 22.80
C THR A 162 -1.15 -14.56 23.39
N CYS A 163 -1.60 -13.38 22.98
CA CYS A 163 -2.73 -12.67 23.59
C CYS A 163 -4.03 -12.75 22.79
N VAL A 164 -4.00 -12.99 21.48
CA VAL A 164 -5.21 -13.06 20.65
C VAL A 164 -5.60 -14.53 20.50
N LYS A 165 -6.63 -14.98 21.22
CA LYS A 165 -7.04 -16.39 21.29
C LYS A 165 -8.51 -16.62 20.98
N THR A 166 -9.35 -15.60 21.14
CA THR A 166 -10.81 -15.68 20.99
C THR A 166 -11.30 -14.56 20.06
N GLU A 167 -12.53 -14.72 19.54
CA GLU A 167 -13.16 -13.71 18.70
C GLU A 167 -13.34 -12.36 19.38
N SER A 168 -13.49 -12.35 20.71
CA SER A 168 -13.64 -11.14 21.52
C SER A 168 -12.35 -10.32 21.66
N ASP A 169 -11.19 -10.90 21.33
CA ASP A 169 -9.87 -10.25 21.48
C ASP A 169 -9.54 -9.22 20.39
N TYR A 170 -10.53 -8.83 19.55
CA TYR A 170 -10.32 -7.85 18.47
C TYR A 170 -9.83 -6.49 19.01
N SER A 171 -10.29 -6.05 20.18
CA SER A 171 -9.79 -4.81 20.81
C SER A 171 -8.35 -4.96 21.30
N GLY A 172 -7.98 -6.12 21.83
CA GLY A 172 -6.59 -6.46 22.19
C GLY A 172 -5.69 -6.50 20.97
N TYR A 173 -6.17 -7.08 19.87
CA TYR A 173 -5.46 -7.08 18.58
C TYR A 173 -5.23 -5.66 18.06
N ALA A 174 -6.26 -4.79 18.10
CA ALA A 174 -6.11 -3.39 17.72
C ALA A 174 -5.05 -2.69 18.60
N PHE A 175 -5.06 -2.93 19.91
CA PHE A 175 -4.06 -2.38 20.83
C PHE A 175 -2.63 -2.84 20.48
N ILE A 176 -2.43 -4.12 20.16
CA ILE A 176 -1.12 -4.67 19.79
C ILE A 176 -0.59 -4.00 18.51
N ILE A 177 -1.43 -3.80 17.49
CA ILE A 177 -1.02 -3.11 16.26
C ILE A 177 -0.61 -1.67 16.56
N ILE A 178 -1.40 -0.96 17.37
CA ILE A 178 -1.14 0.43 17.73
C ILE A 178 0.09 0.51 18.62
N PHE A 179 0.31 -0.41 19.53
CA PHE A 179 1.51 -0.50 20.35
C PHE A 179 2.78 -0.59 19.48
N ALA A 180 2.74 -1.34 18.38
CA ALA A 180 3.88 -1.43 17.46
C ALA A 180 4.25 -0.06 16.86
N THR A 181 3.25 0.78 16.57
CA THR A 181 3.45 2.10 15.97
C THR A 181 3.70 3.18 17.02
N VAL A 182 2.77 3.36 17.94
CA VAL A 182 2.81 4.41 18.98
C VAL A 182 3.94 4.16 19.98
N GLY A 183 4.13 2.92 20.43
CA GLY A 183 5.22 2.54 21.34
C GLY A 183 6.58 2.82 20.72
N SER A 184 6.75 2.50 19.44
CA SER A 184 7.96 2.86 18.71
C SER A 184 8.15 4.39 18.63
N GLY A 185 7.08 5.16 18.54
CA GLY A 185 7.10 6.62 18.53
C GLY A 185 7.58 7.22 19.83
N PHE A 186 7.16 6.69 20.98
CA PHE A 186 7.66 7.18 22.28
C PHE A 186 9.18 7.07 22.42
N VAL A 187 9.77 6.01 21.89
CA VAL A 187 11.25 5.87 21.85
C VAL A 187 11.87 6.96 20.99
N ASN A 188 11.22 7.38 19.88
CA ASN A 188 11.66 8.53 19.10
C ASN A 188 11.61 9.82 19.89
N LEU A 189 10.50 10.07 20.57
CA LEU A 189 10.32 11.28 21.37
C LEU A 189 11.34 11.36 22.50
N TYR A 190 11.64 10.25 23.16
CA TYR A 190 12.68 10.18 24.17
C TYR A 190 14.07 10.49 23.58
N ASN A 191 14.40 9.91 22.44
CA ASN A 191 15.68 10.12 21.76
C ASN A 191 15.80 11.52 21.13
N LEU A 192 14.67 12.21 20.90
CA LEU A 192 14.62 13.57 20.36
C LEU A 192 15.49 14.55 21.15
N ARG A 193 15.51 14.40 22.49
CA ARG A 193 16.34 15.22 23.42
C ARG A 193 17.83 15.18 23.12
N LYS A 194 18.31 14.12 22.45
CA LYS A 194 19.72 14.00 22.04
C LYS A 194 20.02 14.72 20.73
N ILE A 195 19.00 14.94 19.91
CA ILE A 195 19.12 15.52 18.56
C ILE A 195 18.94 17.03 18.60
N ILE A 196 17.90 17.49 19.27
CA ILE A 196 17.57 18.91 19.36
C ILE A 196 17.82 19.45 20.77
N THR A 197 18.01 20.74 20.85
CA THR A 197 18.06 21.47 22.13
C THR A 197 16.63 21.93 22.45
N ILE A 198 16.11 21.50 23.61
CA ILE A 198 14.80 21.93 24.10
C ILE A 198 15.03 23.23 24.89
N LYS A 199 14.99 24.36 24.20
CA LYS A 199 15.03 25.70 24.80
C LYS A 199 13.95 26.58 24.17
N TYR A 200 13.47 27.55 24.87
CA TYR A 200 12.59 28.56 24.32
C TYR A 200 13.34 29.45 23.31
N PHE A 201 12.72 29.67 22.15
CA PHE A 201 13.21 30.62 21.15
C PHE A 201 12.26 31.80 21.11
N SER A 202 12.80 33.03 21.21
CA SER A 202 12.00 34.27 21.23
C SER A 202 11.28 34.56 19.89
N ASN A 203 11.80 34.03 18.78
CA ASN A 203 11.36 34.36 17.42
C ASN A 203 10.83 33.14 16.67
N TYR A 204 9.76 32.50 17.14
CA TYR A 204 9.06 31.46 16.36
C TYR A 204 8.34 32.06 15.15
N ASP A 205 8.45 31.40 13.99
CA ASP A 205 7.76 31.76 12.77
C ASP A 205 6.90 30.58 12.28
N PHE A 206 5.72 30.46 12.85
CA PHE A 206 4.78 29.40 12.48
C PHE A 206 4.21 29.58 11.07
N LYS A 207 4.06 30.83 10.60
CA LYS A 207 3.42 31.13 9.30
C LYS A 207 4.20 30.54 8.13
N ARG A 208 5.53 30.52 8.20
CA ARG A 208 6.40 29.95 7.14
C ARG A 208 6.11 28.47 6.86
N HIS A 209 5.58 27.73 7.85
CA HIS A 209 5.30 26.31 7.73
C HIS A 209 3.91 26.02 7.15
N LEU A 210 2.90 26.87 7.42
CA LEU A 210 1.49 26.59 7.12
C LEU A 210 1.22 26.38 5.62
N LYS A 211 1.72 27.29 4.76
CA LYS A 211 1.48 27.19 3.31
C LYS A 211 2.08 25.90 2.69
N PRO A 212 3.35 25.53 2.96
CA PRO A 212 3.91 24.29 2.48
C PRO A 212 3.22 23.05 3.07
N MET A 213 2.88 23.06 4.37
CA MET A 213 2.15 21.97 5.03
C MET A 213 0.78 21.73 4.35
N MET A 214 0.02 22.81 4.06
CA MET A 214 -1.25 22.74 3.37
C MET A 214 -1.11 22.07 1.99
N THR A 215 -0.06 22.36 1.25
CA THR A 215 0.19 21.73 -0.07
C THR A 215 0.35 20.21 0.06
N PHE A 216 1.12 19.74 1.03
CA PHE A 216 1.27 18.30 1.30
C PHE A 216 0.00 17.69 1.90
N PHE A 217 -0.74 18.44 2.72
CA PHE A 217 -2.01 18.00 3.29
C PHE A 217 -3.05 17.69 2.19
N ILE A 218 -3.24 18.62 1.23
CA ILE A 218 -4.19 18.43 0.12
C ILE A 218 -3.86 17.16 -0.67
N THR A 219 -2.58 16.92 -0.93
CA THR A 219 -2.14 15.71 -1.65
C THR A 219 -2.42 14.44 -0.84
N THR A 220 -2.11 14.48 0.46
CA THR A 220 -2.27 13.32 1.33
C THR A 220 -3.74 12.99 1.59
N ILE A 221 -4.59 14.02 1.79
CA ILE A 221 -6.03 13.80 2.02
C ILE A 221 -6.70 13.15 0.80
N ALA A 222 -6.35 13.58 -0.41
CA ALA A 222 -6.92 13.00 -1.63
C ALA A 222 -6.62 11.50 -1.74
N VAL A 223 -5.37 11.10 -1.50
CA VAL A 223 -4.95 9.68 -1.53
C VAL A 223 -5.63 8.87 -0.43
N THR A 224 -5.64 9.37 0.80
CA THR A 224 -6.22 8.60 1.91
C THR A 224 -7.73 8.50 1.82
N PHE A 225 -8.39 9.57 1.36
CA PHE A 225 -9.83 9.51 1.11
C PHE A 225 -10.13 8.40 0.12
N TYR A 226 -9.42 8.37 -0.99
CA TYR A 226 -9.56 7.33 -2.01
C TYR A 226 -9.35 5.91 -1.45
N VAL A 227 -8.30 5.69 -0.66
CA VAL A 227 -7.94 4.36 -0.15
C VAL A 227 -8.94 3.83 0.90
N ASN A 228 -9.45 4.69 1.77
CA ASN A 228 -10.23 4.25 2.94
C ASN A 228 -11.75 4.43 2.79
N VAL A 229 -12.24 5.14 1.76
CA VAL A 229 -13.67 5.46 1.64
C VAL A 229 -14.54 4.22 1.51
N SER A 230 -14.11 3.21 0.76
CA SER A 230 -14.86 1.96 0.59
C SER A 230 -15.03 1.22 1.91
N VAL A 231 -13.98 1.12 2.73
CA VAL A 231 -14.01 0.45 4.04
C VAL A 231 -14.90 1.22 5.01
N ALA A 232 -14.79 2.56 5.03
CA ALA A 232 -15.62 3.40 5.89
C ALA A 232 -17.11 3.30 5.55
N LEU A 233 -17.47 3.48 4.26
CA LEU A 233 -18.86 3.37 3.81
C LEU A 233 -19.43 1.98 4.02
N LEU A 234 -18.63 0.93 3.74
CA LEU A 234 -19.06 -0.45 3.96
C LEU A 234 -19.39 -0.70 5.43
N GLY A 235 -18.57 -0.18 6.37
CA GLY A 235 -18.81 -0.32 7.79
C GLY A 235 -20.06 0.41 8.28
N PHE A 236 -20.36 1.59 7.73
CA PHE A 236 -21.58 2.33 8.07
C PHE A 236 -22.86 1.75 7.44
N ILE A 237 -22.77 1.19 6.23
CA ILE A 237 -23.95 0.77 5.45
C ILE A 237 -24.29 -0.69 5.69
N GLN A 238 -23.30 -1.59 5.66
CA GLN A 238 -23.48 -3.05 5.68
C GLN A 238 -22.94 -3.73 6.96
N GLY A 239 -22.12 -2.99 7.73
CA GLY A 239 -21.56 -3.49 8.98
C GLY A 239 -20.21 -4.20 8.84
N ASN A 240 -19.76 -4.74 9.98
CA ASN A 240 -18.37 -5.18 10.13
C ASN A 240 -18.02 -6.47 9.42
N GLU A 241 -18.98 -7.36 9.19
CA GLU A 241 -18.73 -8.64 8.50
C GLU A 241 -18.34 -8.41 7.04
N GLU A 242 -19.10 -7.58 6.34
CA GLU A 242 -18.79 -7.18 4.95
C GLU A 242 -17.45 -6.45 4.84
N VAL A 243 -17.12 -5.60 5.83
CA VAL A 243 -15.78 -5.00 5.93
C VAL A 243 -14.70 -6.07 6.06
N GLY A 244 -14.96 -7.12 6.87
CA GLY A 244 -14.05 -8.26 7.01
C GLY A 244 -13.80 -8.99 5.70
N TYR A 245 -14.86 -9.29 4.94
CA TYR A 245 -14.78 -9.93 3.63
C TYR A 245 -14.00 -9.09 2.63
N TYR A 246 -14.34 -7.82 2.51
CA TYR A 246 -13.63 -6.88 1.63
C TYR A 246 -12.14 -6.76 2.00
N ASN A 247 -11.84 -6.58 3.30
CA ASN A 247 -10.46 -6.37 3.77
C ASN A 247 -9.57 -7.60 3.54
N ALA A 248 -10.12 -8.82 3.70
CA ALA A 248 -9.39 -10.05 3.39
C ALA A 248 -9.04 -10.15 1.90
N ALA A 249 -10.02 -9.91 1.02
CA ALA A 249 -9.81 -9.88 -0.42
C ALA A 249 -8.81 -8.78 -0.83
N TYR A 250 -8.93 -7.59 -0.25
CA TYR A 250 -8.05 -6.46 -0.51
C TYR A 250 -6.60 -6.77 -0.13
N ARG A 251 -6.35 -7.41 1.02
CA ARG A 251 -4.99 -7.80 1.46
C ARG A 251 -4.34 -8.80 0.52
N ILE A 252 -5.08 -9.81 0.05
CA ILE A 252 -4.56 -10.78 -0.91
C ILE A 252 -4.16 -10.09 -2.22
N LYS A 253 -5.06 -9.26 -2.77
CA LYS A 253 -4.81 -8.46 -3.98
C LYS A 253 -3.59 -7.54 -3.80
N ASP A 254 -3.47 -6.88 -2.66
CA ASP A 254 -2.43 -5.86 -2.41
C ASP A 254 -1.01 -6.46 -2.43
N VAL A 255 -0.85 -7.69 -1.95
CA VAL A 255 0.40 -8.44 -2.09
C VAL A 255 0.76 -8.65 -3.57
N MET A 256 -0.19 -9.06 -4.39
CA MET A 256 0.04 -9.29 -5.83
C MET A 256 0.36 -7.98 -6.57
N VAL A 257 -0.34 -6.89 -6.25
CA VAL A 257 -0.06 -5.54 -6.78
C VAL A 257 1.36 -5.11 -6.43
N SER A 258 1.82 -5.34 -5.19
CA SER A 258 3.15 -4.95 -4.74
C SER A 258 4.27 -5.63 -5.53
N ILE A 259 4.06 -6.88 -5.94
CA ILE A 259 5.00 -7.63 -6.80
C ILE A 259 5.11 -6.96 -8.16
N VAL A 260 3.98 -6.63 -8.80
CA VAL A 260 3.95 -6.02 -10.14
C VAL A 260 4.53 -4.60 -10.13
N THR A 261 4.23 -3.81 -9.11
CA THR A 261 4.67 -2.41 -9.01
C THR A 261 6.10 -2.22 -8.50
N SER A 262 6.73 -3.27 -7.98
CA SER A 262 8.09 -3.23 -7.41
C SER A 262 9.15 -2.70 -8.40
N LEU A 263 8.98 -2.97 -9.70
CA LEU A 263 9.88 -2.48 -10.75
C LEU A 263 9.88 -0.95 -10.84
N GLY A 264 8.75 -0.30 -10.54
CA GLY A 264 8.57 1.15 -10.70
C GLY A 264 9.54 2.00 -9.90
N ALA A 265 9.85 1.57 -8.68
CA ALA A 265 10.75 2.31 -7.80
C ALA A 265 12.19 2.44 -8.38
N VAL A 266 12.62 1.45 -9.19
CA VAL A 266 13.94 1.42 -9.82
C VAL A 266 13.96 2.20 -11.14
N LEU A 267 12.83 2.23 -11.84
CA LEU A 267 12.76 2.83 -13.19
C LEU A 267 12.64 4.36 -13.17
N LEU A 268 11.94 4.93 -12.21
CA LEU A 268 11.66 6.36 -12.18
C LEU A 268 12.92 7.26 -12.30
N PRO A 269 13.99 7.05 -11.50
CA PRO A 269 15.19 7.90 -11.65
C PRO A 269 15.85 7.77 -13.02
N ARG A 270 15.82 6.56 -13.58
CA ARG A 270 16.45 6.26 -14.87
C ARG A 270 15.68 6.88 -16.05
N LEU A 271 14.34 6.80 -16.01
CA LEU A 271 13.47 7.42 -17.01
C LEU A 271 13.57 8.95 -16.98
N SER A 272 13.60 9.54 -15.78
CA SER A 272 13.82 10.98 -15.59
C SER A 272 15.15 11.43 -16.19
N TYR A 273 16.23 10.67 -15.95
CA TYR A 273 17.55 10.94 -16.53
C TYR A 273 17.53 10.89 -18.07
N TYR A 274 16.87 9.91 -18.67
CA TYR A 274 16.81 9.80 -20.12
C TYR A 274 16.04 10.95 -20.78
N ILE A 275 14.95 11.39 -20.19
CA ILE A 275 14.19 12.55 -20.69
C ILE A 275 14.99 13.83 -20.57
N GLU A 276 15.60 14.09 -19.42
CA GLU A 276 16.40 15.32 -19.22
C GLU A 276 17.59 15.40 -20.18
N ASN A 277 18.17 14.26 -20.60
CA ASN A 277 19.27 14.19 -21.55
C ASN A 277 18.82 13.92 -23.00
N ASN A 278 17.53 14.06 -23.33
CA ASN A 278 16.96 13.85 -24.67
C ASN A 278 17.24 12.46 -25.29
N MET A 279 17.40 11.42 -24.44
CA MET A 279 17.65 10.03 -24.87
C MET A 279 16.34 9.28 -25.13
N TRP A 280 15.52 9.78 -26.06
CA TRP A 280 14.16 9.27 -26.31
C TRP A 280 14.12 7.79 -26.71
N ASP A 281 15.10 7.31 -27.48
CA ASP A 281 15.16 5.90 -27.88
C ASP A 281 15.32 4.97 -26.67
N LYS A 282 16.17 5.35 -25.70
CA LYS A 282 16.36 4.57 -24.47
C LYS A 282 15.15 4.66 -23.57
N PHE A 283 14.49 5.81 -23.51
CA PHE A 283 13.25 5.99 -22.79
C PHE A 283 12.15 5.07 -23.34
N ASN A 284 11.95 5.07 -24.66
CA ASN A 284 10.96 4.25 -25.34
C ASN A 284 11.26 2.75 -25.21
N ASP A 285 12.53 2.33 -25.30
CA ASP A 285 12.94 0.94 -25.11
C ASP A 285 12.61 0.43 -23.70
N ILE A 286 12.89 1.22 -22.66
CA ILE A 286 12.54 0.85 -21.29
C ILE A 286 11.04 0.82 -21.09
N LEU A 287 10.29 1.76 -21.65
CA LEU A 287 8.82 1.75 -21.55
C LEU A 287 8.21 0.49 -22.16
N SER A 288 8.64 0.15 -23.38
CA SER A 288 8.18 -1.07 -24.07
C SER A 288 8.51 -2.32 -23.25
N LYS A 289 9.75 -2.45 -22.74
CA LYS A 289 10.15 -3.57 -21.87
C LYS A 289 9.37 -3.62 -20.57
N SER A 290 9.09 -2.47 -19.97
CA SER A 290 8.29 -2.40 -18.74
C SER A 290 6.84 -2.82 -18.97
N THR A 291 6.26 -2.43 -20.10
CA THR A 291 4.91 -2.88 -20.47
C THR A 291 4.88 -4.40 -20.68
N GLN A 292 5.86 -4.95 -21.43
CA GLN A 292 5.99 -6.40 -21.62
C GLN A 292 6.08 -7.12 -20.27
N PHE A 293 6.92 -6.63 -19.35
CA PHE A 293 7.03 -7.17 -17.99
C PHE A 293 5.69 -7.16 -17.24
N ILE A 294 4.96 -6.04 -17.30
CA ILE A 294 3.65 -5.92 -16.64
C ILE A 294 2.67 -6.95 -17.24
N PHE A 295 2.57 -7.08 -18.55
CA PHE A 295 1.67 -8.05 -19.19
C PHE A 295 2.04 -9.50 -18.81
N ILE A 296 3.33 -9.85 -18.90
CA ILE A 296 3.82 -11.21 -18.60
C ILE A 296 3.62 -11.58 -17.13
N LEU A 297 3.76 -10.62 -16.21
CA LEU A 297 3.67 -10.90 -14.77
C LEU A 297 2.25 -10.75 -14.23
N SER A 298 1.54 -9.68 -14.58
CA SER A 298 0.25 -9.38 -13.96
C SER A 298 -0.89 -10.25 -14.48
N LEU A 299 -0.92 -10.58 -15.77
CA LEU A 299 -2.01 -11.40 -16.33
C LEU A 299 -2.10 -12.80 -15.71
N PRO A 300 -1.01 -13.58 -15.53
CA PRO A 300 -1.10 -14.84 -14.83
C PRO A 300 -1.47 -14.66 -13.35
N LEU A 301 -1.07 -13.57 -12.68
CA LEU A 301 -1.49 -13.28 -11.31
C LEU A 301 -2.99 -12.98 -11.22
N VAL A 302 -3.55 -12.24 -12.18
CA VAL A 302 -5.01 -12.00 -12.28
C VAL A 302 -5.74 -13.32 -12.45
N VAL A 303 -5.34 -14.11 -13.44
CA VAL A 303 -5.98 -15.41 -13.74
C VAL A 303 -5.85 -16.36 -12.53
N PHE A 304 -4.69 -16.41 -11.90
CA PHE A 304 -4.46 -17.16 -10.68
C PHE A 304 -5.42 -16.76 -9.55
N CYS A 305 -5.52 -15.45 -9.26
CA CYS A 305 -6.43 -14.96 -8.22
C CYS A 305 -7.90 -15.23 -8.53
N ILE A 306 -8.32 -15.27 -9.81
CA ILE A 306 -9.69 -15.60 -10.21
C ILE A 306 -9.96 -17.09 -10.06
N LEU A 307 -9.09 -17.94 -10.63
CA LEU A 307 -9.28 -19.40 -10.62
C LEU A 307 -9.14 -20.00 -9.23
N PHE A 308 -8.16 -19.52 -8.49
CA PHE A 308 -7.83 -20.05 -7.17
C PHE A 308 -8.31 -19.14 -6.02
N ALA A 309 -9.35 -18.30 -6.26
CA ALA A 309 -9.91 -17.41 -5.24
C ALA A 309 -10.36 -18.19 -3.99
N LYS A 310 -11.16 -19.26 -4.18
CA LYS A 310 -11.66 -20.08 -3.07
C LYS A 310 -10.53 -20.70 -2.24
N PRO A 311 -9.61 -21.50 -2.80
CA PRO A 311 -8.52 -22.07 -2.00
C PRO A 311 -7.57 -20.99 -1.42
N SER A 312 -7.35 -19.88 -2.11
CA SER A 312 -6.54 -18.78 -1.56
C SER A 312 -7.19 -18.15 -0.32
N VAL A 313 -8.50 -17.91 -0.35
CA VAL A 313 -9.25 -17.40 0.80
C VAL A 313 -9.25 -18.43 1.94
N LEU A 314 -9.51 -19.71 1.66
CA LEU A 314 -9.52 -20.76 2.69
C LEU A 314 -8.17 -20.92 3.39
N ILE A 315 -7.06 -20.86 2.64
CA ILE A 315 -5.73 -21.01 3.19
C ILE A 315 -5.29 -19.76 3.96
N LEU A 316 -5.53 -18.57 3.42
CA LEU A 316 -5.06 -17.32 4.01
C LEU A 316 -6.00 -16.74 5.07
N ALA A 317 -7.32 -16.91 4.91
CA ALA A 317 -8.28 -16.31 5.82
C ALA A 317 -9.13 -17.32 6.62
N GLY A 318 -9.35 -18.51 6.06
CA GLY A 318 -10.17 -19.56 6.69
C GLY A 318 -11.59 -19.65 6.12
N SER A 319 -12.34 -20.68 6.54
CA SER A 319 -13.68 -20.99 6.02
C SER A 319 -14.73 -19.93 6.30
N ALA A 320 -14.58 -19.16 7.36
CA ALA A 320 -15.50 -18.06 7.70
C ALA A 320 -15.48 -16.93 6.65
N TYR A 321 -14.46 -16.86 5.79
CA TYR A 321 -14.28 -15.80 4.80
C TYR A 321 -14.75 -16.16 3.38
N LEU A 322 -15.63 -17.13 3.23
CA LEU A 322 -16.15 -17.50 1.90
C LEU A 322 -16.79 -16.32 1.15
N GLY A 323 -17.37 -15.35 1.86
CA GLY A 323 -17.87 -14.10 1.29
C GLY A 323 -16.79 -13.21 0.64
N SER A 324 -15.50 -13.47 0.88
CA SER A 324 -14.38 -12.76 0.24
C SER A 324 -14.05 -13.26 -1.16
N ILE A 325 -14.60 -14.39 -1.62
CA ILE A 325 -14.22 -15.03 -2.89
C ILE A 325 -14.53 -14.10 -4.07
N ILE A 326 -15.80 -13.66 -4.20
CA ILE A 326 -16.22 -12.79 -5.30
C ILE A 326 -15.52 -11.41 -5.23
N PRO A 327 -15.45 -10.72 -4.06
CA PRO A 327 -14.63 -9.52 -3.93
C PRO A 327 -13.20 -9.71 -4.39
N LEU A 328 -12.53 -10.84 -4.06
CA LEU A 328 -11.18 -11.13 -4.52
C LEU A 328 -11.08 -11.29 -6.04
N GLN A 329 -12.03 -11.98 -6.65
CA GLN A 329 -12.07 -12.15 -8.11
C GLN A 329 -12.21 -10.81 -8.84
N VAL A 330 -13.06 -9.92 -8.33
CA VAL A 330 -13.23 -8.56 -8.89
C VAL A 330 -11.95 -7.73 -8.68
N LEU A 331 -11.43 -7.72 -7.46
CA LEU A 331 -10.21 -6.97 -7.12
C LEU A 331 -8.96 -7.51 -7.84
N ALA A 332 -8.96 -8.77 -8.27
CA ALA A 332 -7.84 -9.34 -9.04
C ALA A 332 -7.56 -8.55 -10.33
N LEU A 333 -8.59 -8.04 -11.00
CA LEU A 333 -8.44 -7.22 -12.21
C LEU A 333 -7.60 -5.97 -11.96
N ILE A 334 -7.62 -5.46 -10.74
CA ILE A 334 -6.84 -4.28 -10.33
C ILE A 334 -5.33 -4.55 -10.42
N ILE A 335 -4.87 -5.79 -10.29
CA ILE A 335 -3.44 -6.15 -10.38
C ILE A 335 -2.85 -5.69 -11.72
N PHE A 336 -3.57 -5.94 -12.80
CA PHE A 336 -3.17 -5.52 -14.14
C PHE A 336 -3.36 -4.00 -14.34
N ILE A 337 -4.52 -3.48 -13.94
CA ILE A 337 -4.87 -2.06 -14.07
C ILE A 337 -3.85 -1.18 -13.35
N VAL A 338 -3.55 -1.50 -12.08
CA VAL A 338 -2.57 -0.75 -11.27
C VAL A 338 -1.15 -0.95 -11.78
N GLY A 339 -0.81 -2.13 -12.30
CA GLY A 339 0.47 -2.35 -12.97
C GLY A 339 0.70 -1.33 -14.09
N LEU A 340 -0.27 -1.17 -14.97
CA LEU A 340 -0.20 -0.20 -16.07
C LEU A 340 -0.33 1.25 -15.61
N SER A 341 -1.25 1.56 -14.67
CA SER A 341 -1.42 2.94 -14.19
C SER A 341 -0.21 3.43 -13.38
N ASN A 342 0.51 2.55 -12.72
CA ASN A 342 1.78 2.87 -12.09
C ASN A 342 2.86 3.25 -13.12
N LEU A 343 2.93 2.51 -14.25
CA LEU A 343 3.84 2.83 -15.34
C LEU A 343 3.47 4.16 -16.00
N THR A 344 2.22 4.34 -16.41
CA THR A 344 1.77 5.56 -17.09
C THR A 344 1.77 6.78 -16.16
N GLY A 345 1.37 6.62 -14.92
CA GLY A 345 1.31 7.71 -13.95
C GLY A 345 2.67 8.12 -13.41
N ILE A 346 3.31 7.22 -12.65
CA ILE A 346 4.54 7.57 -11.93
C ILE A 346 5.75 7.58 -12.87
N GLN A 347 5.86 6.58 -13.75
CA GLN A 347 7.08 6.39 -14.55
C GLN A 347 7.07 7.15 -15.87
N MET A 348 5.90 7.66 -16.31
CA MET A 348 5.81 8.49 -17.53
C MET A 348 5.41 9.93 -17.22
N LEU A 349 4.26 10.17 -16.55
CA LEU A 349 3.78 11.54 -16.37
C LEU A 349 4.73 12.38 -15.52
N ILE A 350 5.39 11.82 -14.50
CA ILE A 350 6.34 12.57 -13.65
C ILE A 350 7.59 12.98 -14.46
N PRO A 351 8.34 12.07 -15.12
CA PRO A 351 9.48 12.47 -15.93
C PRO A 351 9.13 13.44 -17.06
N LEU A 352 7.94 13.29 -17.64
CA LEU A 352 7.42 14.19 -18.69
C LEU A 352 6.97 15.55 -18.17
N LYS A 353 7.13 15.85 -16.86
CA LYS A 353 6.71 17.11 -16.22
C LYS A 353 5.20 17.36 -16.35
N LYS A 354 4.41 16.27 -16.30
CA LYS A 354 2.93 16.27 -16.45
C LYS A 354 2.21 15.82 -15.17
N GLU A 355 2.78 16.07 -14.00
CA GLU A 355 2.28 15.62 -12.69
C GLU A 355 0.85 16.06 -12.39
N LYS A 356 0.42 17.22 -12.93
CA LYS A 356 -0.94 17.71 -12.79
C LYS A 356 -2.00 16.72 -13.31
N TYR A 357 -1.69 16.00 -14.39
CA TYR A 357 -2.61 14.99 -14.94
C TYR A 357 -2.68 13.73 -14.09
N LEU A 358 -1.56 13.38 -13.41
CA LEU A 358 -1.58 12.33 -12.39
C LEU A 358 -2.53 12.72 -11.25
N CYS A 359 -2.43 13.94 -10.73
CA CYS A 359 -3.36 14.43 -9.70
C CYS A 359 -4.82 14.42 -10.17
N TYR A 360 -5.09 14.89 -11.39
CA TYR A 360 -6.46 14.89 -11.94
C TYR A 360 -7.03 13.48 -12.06
N SER A 361 -6.22 12.48 -12.51
CA SER A 361 -6.67 11.09 -12.61
C SER A 361 -7.10 10.53 -11.25
N VAL A 362 -6.35 10.82 -10.18
CA VAL A 362 -6.68 10.36 -8.83
C VAL A 362 -7.93 11.04 -8.29
N VAL A 363 -8.11 12.35 -8.52
CA VAL A 363 -9.31 13.08 -8.10
C VAL A 363 -10.57 12.56 -8.81
N ILE A 364 -10.49 12.34 -10.13
CA ILE A 364 -11.59 11.76 -10.91
C ILE A 364 -11.96 10.38 -10.35
N ALA A 365 -10.97 9.54 -10.11
CA ALA A 365 -11.19 8.21 -9.55
C ALA A 365 -11.80 8.26 -8.14
N ALA A 366 -11.38 9.19 -7.29
CA ALA A 366 -11.94 9.36 -5.96
C ALA A 366 -13.44 9.72 -6.01
N VAL A 367 -13.82 10.60 -6.93
CA VAL A 367 -15.24 10.98 -7.13
C VAL A 367 -16.03 9.76 -7.65
N ILE A 368 -15.53 9.07 -8.67
CA ILE A 368 -16.17 7.87 -9.23
C ILE A 368 -16.30 6.79 -8.14
N ASN A 369 -15.25 6.52 -7.39
CA ASN A 369 -15.26 5.55 -6.29
C ASN A 369 -16.32 5.91 -5.24
N MET A 370 -16.39 7.17 -4.82
CA MET A 370 -17.38 7.64 -3.84
C MET A 370 -18.80 7.43 -4.34
N LEU A 371 -19.10 7.86 -5.57
CA LEU A 371 -20.43 7.75 -6.16
C LEU A 371 -20.86 6.29 -6.33
N LEU A 372 -19.97 5.46 -6.87
CA LEU A 372 -20.25 4.04 -7.05
C LEU A 372 -20.40 3.29 -5.72
N ASN A 373 -19.61 3.62 -4.72
CA ASN A 373 -19.77 3.03 -3.37
C ASN A 373 -21.17 3.33 -2.79
N LEU A 374 -21.66 4.57 -2.92
CA LEU A 374 -22.98 4.95 -2.42
C LEU A 374 -24.12 4.22 -3.14
N ILE A 375 -23.93 3.84 -4.41
CA ILE A 375 -24.92 3.10 -5.20
C ILE A 375 -24.81 1.60 -4.99
N LEU A 376 -23.59 1.03 -5.02
CA LEU A 376 -23.40 -0.41 -5.07
C LEU A 376 -23.25 -1.07 -3.69
N ILE A 377 -22.75 -0.38 -2.68
CA ILE A 377 -22.59 -0.98 -1.35
C ILE A 377 -23.95 -1.36 -0.73
N PRO A 378 -25.02 -0.55 -0.80
CA PRO A 378 -26.31 -0.92 -0.21
C PRO A 378 -26.88 -2.24 -0.71
N GLU A 379 -26.65 -2.60 -1.98
CA GLU A 379 -27.19 -3.82 -2.58
C GLU A 379 -26.21 -4.99 -2.58
N TYR A 380 -24.91 -4.70 -2.78
CA TYR A 380 -23.90 -5.73 -3.06
C TYR A 380 -22.78 -5.83 -2.00
N GLY A 381 -22.84 -5.07 -0.92
CA GLY A 381 -21.89 -5.15 0.19
C GLY A 381 -20.42 -5.07 -0.28
N ALA A 382 -19.61 -6.03 0.15
CA ALA A 382 -18.18 -6.12 -0.19
C ALA A 382 -17.91 -6.23 -1.70
N ILE A 383 -18.84 -6.87 -2.45
CA ILE A 383 -18.74 -6.97 -3.92
C ILE A 383 -18.92 -5.58 -4.53
N GLY A 384 -19.91 -4.80 -4.04
CA GLY A 384 -20.13 -3.43 -4.49
C GLY A 384 -18.93 -2.53 -4.27
N ALA A 385 -18.29 -2.64 -3.10
CA ALA A 385 -17.05 -1.93 -2.79
C ALA A 385 -15.90 -2.34 -3.73
N ALA A 386 -15.76 -3.64 -4.01
CA ALA A 386 -14.73 -4.17 -4.91
C ALA A 386 -14.91 -3.66 -6.36
N VAL A 387 -16.15 -3.66 -6.87
CA VAL A 387 -16.48 -3.12 -8.20
C VAL A 387 -16.20 -1.62 -8.27
N SER A 388 -16.59 -0.86 -7.23
CA SER A 388 -16.38 0.59 -7.18
C SER A 388 -14.90 0.96 -7.28
N VAL A 389 -14.05 0.26 -6.53
CA VAL A 389 -12.59 0.48 -6.58
C VAL A 389 -12.01 0.04 -7.93
N MET A 390 -12.45 -1.08 -8.48
CA MET A 390 -11.98 -1.57 -9.78
C MET A 390 -12.30 -0.58 -10.90
N VAL A 391 -13.52 -0.05 -10.95
CA VAL A 391 -13.92 0.96 -11.95
C VAL A 391 -13.15 2.27 -11.75
N ALA A 392 -12.93 2.68 -10.50
CA ALA A 392 -12.14 3.86 -10.19
C ALA A 392 -10.68 3.73 -10.68
N GLU A 393 -10.02 2.59 -10.41
CA GLU A 393 -8.67 2.31 -10.92
C GLU A 393 -8.62 2.25 -12.45
N ALA A 394 -9.64 1.65 -13.08
CA ALA A 394 -9.77 1.66 -14.53
C ALA A 394 -9.89 3.10 -15.08
N SER A 395 -10.62 3.99 -14.40
CA SER A 395 -10.74 5.39 -14.79
C SER A 395 -9.41 6.14 -14.73
N ILE A 396 -8.56 5.85 -13.73
CA ILE A 396 -7.19 6.38 -13.64
C ILE A 396 -6.41 5.99 -14.91
N LEU A 397 -6.40 4.70 -15.21
CA LEU A 397 -5.65 4.16 -16.34
C LEU A 397 -6.15 4.74 -17.68
N ILE A 398 -7.47 4.75 -17.89
CA ILE A 398 -8.08 5.27 -19.12
C ILE A 398 -7.70 6.75 -19.31
N TYR A 399 -7.83 7.56 -18.26
CA TYR A 399 -7.47 8.97 -18.32
C TYR A 399 -5.97 9.17 -18.63
N GLN A 400 -5.10 8.41 -17.98
CA GLN A 400 -3.65 8.50 -18.19
C GLN A 400 -3.25 8.07 -19.62
N ILE A 401 -3.85 6.98 -20.15
CA ILE A 401 -3.63 6.55 -21.54
C ILE A 401 -4.11 7.62 -22.52
N TYR A 402 -5.25 8.26 -22.27
CA TYR A 402 -5.75 9.37 -23.10
C TYR A 402 -4.76 10.53 -23.16
N ILE A 403 -4.19 10.92 -22.01
CA ILE A 403 -3.17 12.00 -21.96
C ILE A 403 -1.86 11.58 -22.65
N LEU A 404 -1.53 10.30 -22.59
CA LEU A 404 -0.31 9.72 -23.15
C LEU A 404 -0.53 9.07 -24.53
N ARG A 405 -1.61 9.37 -25.23
CA ARG A 405 -1.98 8.75 -26.50
C ARG A 405 -0.88 8.81 -27.57
N ALA A 406 -0.03 9.83 -27.54
CA ALA A 406 1.12 9.92 -28.45
C ALA A 406 2.17 8.80 -28.22
N TYR A 407 2.18 8.17 -27.05
CA TYR A 407 3.08 7.06 -26.70
C TYR A 407 2.41 5.70 -26.77
N SER A 408 1.14 5.61 -27.18
CA SER A 408 0.37 4.35 -27.19
C SER A 408 1.04 3.27 -28.03
N GLN A 409 1.59 3.61 -29.18
CA GLN A 409 2.32 2.68 -30.03
C GLN A 409 3.55 2.12 -29.32
N VAL A 410 4.34 2.97 -28.67
CA VAL A 410 5.53 2.54 -27.90
C VAL A 410 5.15 1.62 -26.74
N LEU A 411 4.06 1.95 -26.04
CA LEU A 411 3.60 1.16 -24.90
C LEU A 411 3.16 -0.25 -25.30
N PHE A 412 2.42 -0.39 -26.41
CA PHE A 412 1.71 -1.64 -26.69
C PHE A 412 2.28 -2.46 -27.84
N SER A 413 3.12 -1.91 -28.73
CA SER A 413 3.64 -2.62 -29.91
C SER A 413 4.60 -3.77 -29.60
N GLY A 414 5.30 -3.71 -28.49
CA GLY A 414 6.29 -4.74 -28.11
C GLY A 414 5.71 -5.98 -27.43
N VAL A 415 4.42 -5.98 -27.08
CA VAL A 415 3.81 -7.07 -26.32
C VAL A 415 3.44 -8.25 -27.21
N SER A 416 3.90 -9.44 -26.82
CA SER A 416 3.62 -10.70 -27.55
C SER A 416 2.25 -11.30 -27.13
N TYR A 417 1.15 -10.58 -27.42
CA TYR A 417 -0.21 -10.95 -26.97
C TYR A 417 -0.56 -12.41 -27.21
N MET A 418 -0.38 -12.92 -28.44
CA MET A 418 -0.76 -14.29 -28.79
C MET A 418 0.00 -15.32 -27.97
N ARG A 419 1.30 -15.12 -27.71
CA ARG A 419 2.11 -16.04 -26.89
C ARG A 419 1.63 -16.06 -25.44
N ILE A 420 1.33 -14.87 -24.88
CA ILE A 420 0.80 -14.75 -23.51
C ILE A 420 -0.56 -15.42 -23.39
N ILE A 421 -1.48 -15.19 -24.35
CA ILE A 421 -2.82 -15.79 -24.35
C ILE A 421 -2.73 -17.32 -24.48
N MET A 422 -1.89 -17.85 -25.38
CA MET A 422 -1.69 -19.30 -25.51
C MET A 422 -1.12 -19.90 -24.23
N ALA A 423 -0.13 -19.24 -23.63
CA ALA A 423 0.47 -19.71 -22.37
C ALA A 423 -0.56 -19.74 -21.23
N LEU A 424 -1.39 -18.69 -21.12
CA LEU A 424 -2.48 -18.64 -20.14
C LEU A 424 -3.54 -19.72 -20.39
N ALA A 425 -3.97 -19.88 -21.64
CA ALA A 425 -4.98 -20.89 -21.98
C ALA A 425 -4.53 -22.32 -21.61
N LEU A 426 -3.28 -22.67 -21.96
CA LEU A 426 -2.72 -23.98 -21.60
C LEU A 426 -2.58 -24.14 -20.07
N ALA A 427 -2.10 -23.10 -19.37
CA ALA A 427 -1.99 -23.12 -17.91
C ALA A 427 -3.36 -23.28 -17.22
N ILE A 428 -4.42 -22.62 -17.72
CA ILE A 428 -5.80 -22.76 -17.26
C ILE A 428 -6.29 -24.19 -17.45
N ILE A 429 -6.13 -24.74 -18.68
CA ILE A 429 -6.58 -26.11 -19.00
C ILE A 429 -5.92 -27.13 -18.08
N VAL A 430 -4.60 -27.06 -17.92
CA VAL A 430 -3.85 -27.96 -17.03
C VAL A 430 -4.34 -27.84 -15.59
N SER A 431 -4.58 -26.63 -15.11
CA SER A 431 -5.03 -26.41 -13.73
C SER A 431 -6.45 -26.92 -13.48
N ILE A 432 -7.37 -26.73 -14.42
CA ILE A 432 -8.74 -27.24 -14.32
C ILE A 432 -8.72 -28.79 -14.37
N TRP A 433 -7.96 -29.36 -15.30
CA TRP A 433 -7.81 -30.81 -15.40
C TRP A 433 -7.29 -31.45 -14.10
N LEU A 434 -6.30 -30.84 -13.47
CA LEU A 434 -5.76 -31.29 -12.18
C LEU A 434 -6.82 -31.20 -11.06
N ASN A 435 -7.55 -30.09 -10.97
CA ASN A 435 -8.59 -29.92 -9.95
C ASN A 435 -9.73 -30.97 -10.07
N ILE A 436 -10.01 -31.45 -11.28
CA ILE A 436 -11.05 -32.45 -11.50
C ILE A 436 -10.55 -33.90 -11.18
N ASN A 437 -9.29 -34.19 -11.51
CA ASN A 437 -8.78 -35.56 -11.47
C ASN A 437 -7.97 -35.91 -10.19
N LEU A 438 -7.53 -34.91 -9.40
CA LEU A 438 -6.79 -35.17 -8.18
C LEU A 438 -7.74 -35.29 -6.97
N ASN A 439 -7.90 -36.51 -6.46
CA ASN A 439 -8.66 -36.82 -5.25
C ASN A 439 -7.77 -36.80 -3.99
N TYR A 440 -7.16 -35.62 -3.72
CA TYR A 440 -6.35 -35.39 -2.53
C TYR A 440 -6.95 -34.27 -1.67
N ASN A 441 -6.33 -33.99 -0.53
CA ASN A 441 -6.68 -32.86 0.32
C ASN A 441 -6.66 -31.54 -0.49
N GLU A 442 -7.71 -30.70 -0.34
CA GLU A 442 -7.88 -29.42 -1.06
C GLU A 442 -6.61 -28.54 -1.05
N THR A 443 -5.88 -28.52 0.06
CA THR A 443 -4.63 -27.75 0.18
C THR A 443 -3.53 -28.30 -0.73
N ILE A 444 -3.40 -29.64 -0.82
CA ILE A 444 -2.40 -30.29 -1.67
C ILE A 444 -2.74 -30.05 -3.14
N VAL A 445 -4.02 -30.25 -3.50
CA VAL A 445 -4.51 -29.99 -4.86
C VAL A 445 -4.24 -28.55 -5.27
N PHE A 446 -4.52 -27.58 -4.38
CA PHE A 446 -4.22 -26.18 -4.62
C PHE A 446 -2.72 -25.93 -4.86
N LEU A 447 -1.84 -26.41 -3.97
CA LEU A 447 -0.40 -26.19 -4.08
C LEU A 447 0.18 -26.78 -5.37
N VAL A 448 -0.26 -27.99 -5.73
CA VAL A 448 0.16 -28.66 -6.97
C VAL A 448 -0.37 -27.92 -8.19
N SER A 449 -1.66 -27.59 -8.22
CA SER A 449 -2.29 -26.91 -9.35
C SER A 449 -1.74 -25.49 -9.54
N ALA A 450 -1.50 -24.75 -8.45
CA ALA A 450 -0.88 -23.43 -8.48
C ALA A 450 0.55 -23.47 -9.01
N SER A 451 1.35 -24.43 -8.52
CA SER A 451 2.74 -24.61 -8.97
C SER A 451 2.78 -24.97 -10.45
N LEU A 452 1.96 -25.93 -10.89
CA LEU A 452 1.89 -26.36 -12.28
C LEU A 452 1.32 -25.28 -13.20
N PHE A 453 0.38 -24.44 -12.72
CA PHE A 453 -0.09 -23.27 -13.45
C PHE A 453 1.07 -22.35 -13.86
N PHE A 454 1.90 -21.95 -12.89
CA PHE A 454 3.04 -21.05 -13.19
C PHE A 454 4.14 -21.76 -13.98
N ILE A 455 4.43 -23.02 -13.70
CA ILE A 455 5.41 -23.83 -14.46
C ILE A 455 4.97 -23.98 -15.91
N CYS A 456 3.70 -24.34 -16.16
CA CYS A 456 3.15 -24.46 -17.51
C CYS A 456 3.20 -23.12 -18.24
N TYR A 457 2.73 -22.04 -17.60
CA TYR A 457 2.75 -20.70 -18.17
C TYR A 457 4.15 -20.26 -18.59
N LEU A 458 5.12 -20.37 -17.68
CA LEU A 458 6.51 -20.01 -17.97
C LEU A 458 7.14 -20.95 -19.01
N GLY A 459 6.85 -22.25 -18.92
CA GLY A 459 7.32 -23.26 -19.87
C GLY A 459 6.87 -22.95 -21.32
N VAL A 460 5.60 -22.60 -21.50
CA VAL A 460 5.08 -22.22 -22.84
C VAL A 460 5.72 -20.95 -23.36
N LEU A 461 5.93 -19.94 -22.52
CA LEU A 461 6.62 -18.69 -22.90
C LEU A 461 8.09 -18.94 -23.30
N LEU A 462 8.77 -19.85 -22.60
CA LEU A 462 10.12 -20.27 -22.93
C LEU A 462 10.18 -21.03 -24.26
N LEU A 463 9.31 -22.01 -24.45
CA LEU A 463 9.23 -22.82 -25.68
C LEU A 463 8.85 -21.97 -26.90
N SER A 464 7.95 -21.01 -26.74
CA SER A 464 7.56 -20.06 -27.78
C SER A 464 8.60 -18.98 -28.05
N LYS A 465 9.73 -18.98 -27.31
CA LYS A 465 10.80 -18.00 -27.38
C LYS A 465 10.26 -16.57 -27.27
N GLU A 466 9.47 -16.31 -26.20
CA GLU A 466 8.94 -14.97 -25.95
C GLU A 466 10.11 -13.96 -25.85
N PRO A 467 10.11 -12.84 -26.62
CA PRO A 467 11.29 -11.99 -26.81
C PRO A 467 11.84 -11.39 -25.51
N PHE A 468 10.96 -10.97 -24.60
CA PHE A 468 11.38 -10.35 -23.33
C PHE A 468 12.04 -11.37 -22.40
N ILE A 469 11.43 -12.53 -22.21
CA ILE A 469 11.99 -13.60 -21.35
C ILE A 469 13.31 -14.10 -21.94
N PHE A 470 13.35 -14.28 -23.27
CA PHE A 470 14.57 -14.75 -23.95
C PHE A 470 15.73 -13.74 -23.84
N THR A 471 15.43 -12.46 -23.90
CA THR A 471 16.41 -11.38 -23.67
C THR A 471 16.97 -11.43 -22.23
N ILE A 472 16.13 -11.61 -21.24
CA ILE A 472 16.56 -11.73 -19.82
C ILE A 472 17.44 -12.96 -19.64
N LEU A 473 17.04 -14.12 -20.16
CA LEU A 473 17.81 -15.35 -20.06
C LEU A 473 19.20 -15.23 -20.69
N ASN A 474 19.29 -14.61 -21.88
CA ASN A 474 20.56 -14.38 -22.55
C ASN A 474 21.47 -13.44 -21.74
N GLN A 475 20.91 -12.40 -21.11
CA GLN A 475 21.66 -11.51 -20.20
C GLN A 475 22.19 -12.24 -18.96
N ILE A 476 21.40 -13.13 -18.36
CA ILE A 476 21.83 -13.95 -17.23
C ILE A 476 22.94 -14.93 -17.66
N ARG A 477 22.73 -15.62 -18.78
CA ARG A 477 23.71 -16.56 -19.34
C ARG A 477 25.03 -15.89 -19.64
N SER A 478 25.00 -14.70 -20.26
CA SER A 478 26.22 -13.94 -20.60
C SER A 478 26.99 -13.45 -19.36
N LYS A 479 26.31 -13.21 -18.23
CA LYS A 479 26.95 -12.87 -16.95
C LYS A 479 27.58 -14.08 -16.28
N LEU A 480 26.93 -15.24 -16.34
CA LEU A 480 27.44 -16.49 -15.76
C LEU A 480 28.64 -17.05 -16.54
N THR A 481 28.73 -16.75 -17.85
CA THR A 481 29.87 -17.18 -18.68
C THR A 481 31.06 -16.20 -18.64
N LYS A 482 30.90 -15.01 -18.03
CA LYS A 482 31.98 -14.02 -17.83
C LYS A 482 32.62 -14.06 -16.45
N ASN A 483 32.10 -14.84 -15.53
CA ASN A 483 32.71 -15.23 -14.24
C ASN A 483 33.29 -16.67 -14.35
#